data_47560ebb90d042a1c8c383ba14e07f29
#
_entry.id   47560ebb90d042a1c8c383ba14e07f29
#
_cell.length_a   1.000
_cell.length_b   1.000
_cell.length_c   1.000
_cell.angle_alpha   90.00
_cell.angle_beta   90.00
_cell.angle_gamma   90.00
#
_symmetry.space_group_name_H-M   'P 1'
#
loop_
_entity.id
_entity.type
_entity.pdbx_description
1 polymer ?
#
loop_
_entity_poly.entity_id
_entity_poly.type
_entity_poly.pdbx_seq_one_letter_code
_entity_poly.pdbx_strand_id
1 'polypeptide(L)'
;MTNGLRKIELLAPAKNLECGIAAIDHGADAVYIGAAQFGARQTAGNSTEDIAELTRYAHQFGAAVYVTVNTIVYEKELHVLEHLLRQLVEMGVDAILVQDMAVLEIYKKLKAEYMTSGYRMPALHASTQTDNRSADKVKWLKENGFERVVLARELSLEEIANIHKAHPDVELEAFVHGALC
;
A
#
# COMPACT_ATOMS: atom_id res chain seq x y z
N MET A 1 -2.35 1.35 -34.03
CA MET A 1 -1.51 1.06 -32.83
C MET A 1 -1.62 2.28 -31.94
N THR A 2 -2.54 2.27 -30.99
CA THR A 2 -2.67 3.34 -30.00
C THR A 2 -1.50 3.16 -29.03
N ASN A 3 -0.53 4.09 -29.08
CA ASN A 3 0.43 4.26 -27.98
C ASN A 3 -0.40 4.64 -26.75
N GLY A 4 -0.85 3.64 -25.99
CA GLY A 4 -1.49 3.87 -24.71
C GLY A 4 -0.45 4.51 -23.79
N LEU A 5 -0.55 5.82 -23.61
CA LEU A 5 0.17 6.51 -22.55
C LEU A 5 -0.16 5.78 -21.25
N ARG A 6 0.85 5.20 -20.62
CA ARG A 6 0.68 4.55 -19.34
C ARG A 6 0.19 5.60 -18.35
N LYS A 7 -1.00 5.41 -17.78
CA LYS A 7 -1.54 6.37 -16.81
C LYS A 7 -0.62 6.38 -15.60
N ILE A 8 -0.08 7.55 -15.28
CA ILE A 8 0.67 7.76 -14.03
C ILE A 8 -0.36 7.99 -12.93
N GLU A 9 -0.29 7.23 -11.85
CA GLU A 9 -1.12 7.40 -10.68
C GLU A 9 -0.54 8.49 -9.77
N LEU A 10 -1.36 9.49 -9.43
CA LEU A 10 -1.03 10.49 -8.43
C LEU A 10 -1.48 10.01 -7.04
N LEU A 11 -0.51 9.59 -6.24
CA LEU A 11 -0.74 9.10 -4.88
C LEU A 11 -0.42 10.19 -3.85
N ALA A 12 -1.39 10.52 -3.00
CA ALA A 12 -1.25 11.53 -1.96
C ALA A 12 -1.28 10.94 -0.54
N PRO A 13 -0.49 11.49 0.43
CA PRO A 13 -0.60 11.09 1.82
C PRO A 13 -1.83 11.70 2.48
N ALA A 14 -2.54 10.90 3.27
CA ALA A 14 -3.62 11.37 4.13
C ALA A 14 -3.23 11.22 5.61
N LYS A 15 -3.11 12.34 6.31
CA LYS A 15 -2.87 12.33 7.75
C LYS A 15 -4.10 11.80 8.50
N ASN A 16 -5.28 12.18 8.06
CA ASN A 16 -6.58 11.83 8.63
C ASN A 16 -7.65 11.83 7.52
N LEU A 17 -8.88 11.50 7.87
CA LEU A 17 -10.03 11.47 6.98
C LEU A 17 -10.18 12.77 6.16
N GLU A 18 -10.13 13.92 6.82
CA GLU A 18 -10.29 15.24 6.16
C GLU A 18 -9.20 15.48 5.10
N CYS A 19 -7.94 15.16 5.43
CA CYS A 19 -6.82 15.27 4.48
C CYS A 19 -6.99 14.31 3.29
N GLY A 20 -7.53 13.11 3.53
CA GLY A 20 -7.80 12.13 2.49
C GLY A 20 -8.88 12.63 1.52
N ILE A 21 -9.99 13.12 2.05
CA ILE A 21 -11.08 13.73 1.27
C ILE A 21 -10.54 14.91 0.44
N ALA A 22 -9.81 15.82 1.09
CA ALA A 22 -9.23 16.97 0.39
C ALA A 22 -8.28 16.57 -0.74
N ALA A 23 -7.45 15.52 -0.55
CA ALA A 23 -6.57 15.03 -1.61
C ALA A 23 -7.35 14.51 -2.81
N ILE A 24 -8.42 13.74 -2.57
CA ILE A 24 -9.30 13.19 -3.63
C ILE A 24 -10.00 14.34 -4.37
N ASP A 25 -10.56 15.31 -3.65
CA ASP A 25 -11.23 16.48 -4.23
C ASP A 25 -10.30 17.32 -5.11
N HIS A 26 -8.99 17.27 -4.86
CA HIS A 26 -7.97 17.96 -5.64
C HIS A 26 -7.28 17.06 -6.68
N GLY A 27 -7.84 15.90 -6.98
CA GLY A 27 -7.47 15.06 -8.11
C GLY A 27 -6.43 13.97 -7.83
N ALA A 28 -6.25 13.56 -6.57
CA ALA A 28 -5.49 12.36 -6.28
C ALA A 28 -6.20 11.11 -6.85
N ASP A 29 -5.46 10.27 -7.57
CA ASP A 29 -5.96 8.98 -8.05
C ASP A 29 -6.00 7.94 -6.91
N ALA A 30 -5.14 8.12 -5.90
CA ALA A 30 -5.12 7.27 -4.70
C ALA A 30 -4.63 8.06 -3.48
N VAL A 31 -4.99 7.58 -2.30
CA VAL A 31 -4.48 8.12 -1.03
C VAL A 31 -3.95 6.99 -0.15
N TYR A 32 -2.87 7.26 0.60
CA TYR A 32 -2.46 6.34 1.65
C TYR A 32 -2.68 6.94 3.04
N ILE A 33 -3.24 6.12 3.94
CA ILE A 33 -3.61 6.48 5.30
C ILE A 33 -3.05 5.45 6.29
N GLY A 34 -2.62 5.92 7.45
CA GLY A 34 -2.14 5.03 8.52
C GLY A 34 -3.26 4.61 9.45
N ALA A 35 -3.40 3.32 9.74
CA ALA A 35 -4.22 2.85 10.82
C ALA A 35 -3.64 3.29 12.18
N ALA A 36 -4.47 3.27 13.24
CA ALA A 36 -4.07 3.63 14.60
C ALA A 36 -2.92 2.76 15.13
N GLN A 37 -2.81 1.53 14.62
CA GLN A 37 -1.74 0.59 14.92
C GLN A 37 -1.04 0.17 13.64
N PHE A 38 0.25 -0.20 13.74
CA PHE A 38 1.08 -0.71 12.64
C PHE A 38 1.38 0.27 11.51
N GLY A 39 1.00 1.55 11.60
CA GLY A 39 1.44 2.59 10.69
C GLY A 39 2.72 3.27 11.18
N ALA A 40 3.74 3.46 10.32
CA ALA A 40 5.03 4.05 10.72
C ALA A 40 4.92 5.49 11.26
N ARG A 41 3.81 6.17 11.06
CA ARG A 41 3.51 7.51 11.61
C ARG A 41 2.35 7.45 12.59
N GLN A 42 2.56 6.81 13.74
CA GLN A 42 1.55 6.59 14.79
C GLN A 42 0.89 7.86 15.36
N THR A 43 1.46 9.05 15.16
CA THR A 43 0.90 10.33 15.62
C THR A 43 -0.42 10.74 14.94
N ALA A 44 -0.85 10.00 13.93
CA ALA A 44 -2.09 10.23 13.19
C ALA A 44 -2.98 8.98 13.20
N GLY A 45 -3.12 8.32 14.36
CA GLY A 45 -3.90 7.09 14.47
C GLY A 45 -5.35 7.29 14.02
N ASN A 46 -5.64 6.90 12.77
CA ASN A 46 -7.00 6.92 12.25
C ASN A 46 -7.74 5.68 12.74
N SER A 47 -9.00 5.84 13.12
CA SER A 47 -9.85 4.72 13.49
C SER A 47 -10.17 3.87 12.25
N THR A 48 -10.64 2.67 12.48
CA THR A 48 -11.14 1.80 11.40
C THR A 48 -12.35 2.41 10.71
N GLU A 49 -13.16 3.15 11.47
CA GLU A 49 -14.32 3.90 10.98
C GLU A 49 -13.91 5.01 10.00
N ASP A 50 -12.87 5.79 10.33
CA ASP A 50 -12.32 6.83 9.44
C ASP A 50 -11.80 6.22 8.12
N ILE A 51 -11.11 5.07 8.20
CA ILE A 51 -10.60 4.36 7.02
C ILE A 51 -11.78 3.84 6.17
N ALA A 52 -12.81 3.27 6.79
CA ALA A 52 -13.99 2.79 6.08
C ALA A 52 -14.76 3.94 5.41
N GLU A 53 -14.86 5.09 6.08
CA GLU A 53 -15.50 6.29 5.52
C GLU A 53 -14.70 6.84 4.34
N LEU A 54 -13.37 6.95 4.49
CA LEU A 54 -12.50 7.39 3.40
C LEU A 54 -12.58 6.44 2.20
N THR A 55 -12.61 5.14 2.43
CA THR A 55 -12.73 4.13 1.36
C THR A 55 -14.03 4.29 0.59
N ARG A 56 -15.15 4.43 1.30
CA ARG A 56 -16.46 4.67 0.67
C ARG A 56 -16.49 5.99 -0.11
N TYR A 57 -15.88 7.04 0.42
CA TYR A 57 -15.79 8.32 -0.26
C TYR A 57 -14.93 8.21 -1.54
N ALA A 58 -13.72 7.70 -1.42
CA ALA A 58 -12.79 7.53 -2.53
C ALA A 58 -13.39 6.75 -3.71
N HIS A 59 -14.05 5.65 -3.43
CA HIS A 59 -14.66 4.80 -4.44
C HIS A 59 -15.77 5.50 -5.24
N GLN A 60 -16.45 6.52 -4.68
CA GLN A 60 -17.43 7.32 -5.43
C GLN A 60 -16.78 8.13 -6.58
N PHE A 61 -15.51 8.48 -6.43
CA PHE A 61 -14.73 9.23 -7.41
C PHE A 61 -13.76 8.35 -8.21
N GLY A 62 -13.79 7.03 -8.00
CA GLY A 62 -12.87 6.10 -8.65
C GLY A 62 -11.42 6.20 -8.14
N ALA A 63 -11.21 6.83 -6.98
CA ALA A 63 -9.91 6.88 -6.31
C ALA A 63 -9.72 5.66 -5.40
N ALA A 64 -8.46 5.26 -5.18
CA ALA A 64 -8.09 4.12 -4.36
C ALA A 64 -7.63 4.53 -2.95
N VAL A 65 -7.77 3.62 -1.98
CA VAL A 65 -7.28 3.81 -0.60
C VAL A 65 -6.30 2.71 -0.25
N TYR A 66 -5.08 3.11 0.12
CA TYR A 66 -4.00 2.23 0.55
C TYR A 66 -3.72 2.42 2.04
N VAL A 67 -3.74 1.35 2.81
CA VAL A 67 -3.54 1.43 4.26
C VAL A 67 -2.12 1.01 4.63
N THR A 68 -1.43 1.85 5.42
CA THR A 68 -0.07 1.51 5.85
C THR A 68 -0.10 0.56 7.05
N VAL A 69 0.49 -0.63 6.87
CA VAL A 69 0.76 -1.64 7.89
C VAL A 69 2.26 -1.95 7.80
N ASN A 70 3.07 -0.92 8.07
CA ASN A 70 4.49 -0.90 7.70
C ASN A 70 5.41 -0.60 8.88
N THR A 71 5.11 -1.19 10.03
CA THR A 71 6.00 -1.24 11.19
C THR A 71 6.44 -2.69 11.46
N ILE A 72 7.46 -2.84 12.31
CA ILE A 72 7.85 -4.14 12.85
C ILE A 72 6.71 -4.66 13.73
N VAL A 73 6.43 -5.95 13.64
CA VAL A 73 5.38 -6.65 14.39
C VAL A 73 6.01 -7.58 15.41
N TYR A 74 5.60 -7.45 16.66
CA TYR A 74 6.03 -8.35 17.72
C TYR A 74 5.03 -9.51 17.89
N GLU A 75 5.49 -10.67 18.38
CA GLU A 75 4.67 -11.87 18.51
C GLU A 75 3.37 -11.64 19.30
N LYS A 76 3.42 -10.84 20.36
CA LYS A 76 2.24 -10.47 21.17
C LYS A 76 1.19 -9.67 20.41
N GLU A 77 1.53 -9.10 19.25
CA GLU A 77 0.69 -8.25 18.43
C GLU A 77 0.04 -8.99 17.25
N LEU A 78 0.46 -10.24 16.97
CA LEU A 78 -0.01 -10.99 15.81
C LEU A 78 -1.53 -11.14 15.75
N HIS A 79 -2.20 -11.35 16.88
CA HIS A 79 -3.66 -11.46 16.93
C HIS A 79 -4.36 -10.13 16.62
N VAL A 80 -3.78 -9.02 17.07
CA VAL A 80 -4.31 -7.67 16.79
C VAL A 80 -4.11 -7.33 15.30
N LEU A 81 -2.95 -7.70 14.75
CA LEU A 81 -2.64 -7.54 13.34
C LEU A 81 -3.61 -8.36 12.47
N GLU A 82 -3.85 -9.64 12.81
CA GLU A 82 -4.82 -10.47 12.07
C GLU A 82 -6.22 -9.86 12.09
N HIS A 83 -6.67 -9.35 13.24
CA HIS A 83 -7.95 -8.68 13.36
C HIS A 83 -8.03 -7.43 12.46
N LEU A 84 -7.00 -6.58 12.49
CA LEU A 84 -6.92 -5.41 11.62
C LEU A 84 -6.98 -5.80 10.14
N LEU A 85 -6.20 -6.79 9.71
CA LEU A 85 -6.19 -7.22 8.30
C LEU A 85 -7.57 -7.74 7.86
N ARG A 86 -8.30 -8.45 8.71
CA ARG A 86 -9.69 -8.86 8.42
C ARG A 86 -10.60 -7.66 8.22
N GLN A 87 -10.54 -6.68 9.11
CA GLN A 87 -11.31 -5.45 8.98
C GLN A 87 -10.99 -4.71 7.66
N LEU A 88 -9.71 -4.61 7.28
CA LEU A 88 -9.31 -3.95 6.03
C LEU A 88 -9.85 -4.68 4.79
N VAL A 89 -9.88 -6.02 4.80
CA VAL A 89 -10.52 -6.81 3.74
C VAL A 89 -12.02 -6.52 3.67
N GLU A 90 -12.70 -6.52 4.80
CA GLU A 90 -14.15 -6.31 4.89
C GLU A 90 -14.57 -4.88 4.52
N MET A 91 -13.72 -3.88 4.80
CA MET A 91 -13.91 -2.50 4.37
C MET A 91 -13.71 -2.29 2.87
N GLY A 92 -13.03 -3.23 2.19
CA GLY A 92 -12.75 -3.15 0.77
C GLY A 92 -11.65 -2.16 0.41
N VAL A 93 -10.64 -1.96 1.28
CA VAL A 93 -9.47 -1.13 0.93
C VAL A 93 -8.74 -1.73 -0.27
N ASP A 94 -8.12 -0.89 -1.09
CA ASP A 94 -7.57 -1.34 -2.36
C ASP A 94 -6.19 -2.00 -2.22
N ALA A 95 -5.37 -1.52 -1.27
CA ALA A 95 -4.06 -2.12 -0.98
C ALA A 95 -3.63 -1.92 0.47
N ILE A 96 -2.65 -2.71 0.89
CA ILE A 96 -1.91 -2.54 2.14
C ILE A 96 -0.42 -2.37 1.85
N LEU A 97 0.21 -1.38 2.49
CA LEU A 97 1.65 -1.16 2.44
C LEU A 97 2.32 -1.94 3.57
N VAL A 98 3.19 -2.85 3.21
CA VAL A 98 3.76 -3.85 4.12
C VAL A 98 5.26 -3.63 4.31
N GLN A 99 5.72 -3.82 5.55
CA GLN A 99 7.14 -3.94 5.89
C GLN A 99 7.47 -5.33 6.44
N ASP A 100 6.75 -5.78 7.47
CA ASP A 100 7.04 -7.02 8.19
C ASP A 100 6.44 -8.24 7.48
N MET A 101 7.22 -9.30 7.39
CA MET A 101 6.79 -10.54 6.73
C MET A 101 5.69 -11.27 7.51
N ALA A 102 5.47 -10.97 8.79
CA ALA A 102 4.32 -11.46 9.54
C ALA A 102 3.00 -11.03 8.89
N VAL A 103 2.95 -9.81 8.34
CA VAL A 103 1.78 -9.33 7.57
C VAL A 103 1.55 -10.22 6.34
N LEU A 104 2.62 -10.56 5.61
CA LEU A 104 2.53 -11.43 4.44
C LEU A 104 2.00 -12.83 4.78
N GLU A 105 2.49 -13.43 5.87
CA GLU A 105 2.05 -14.77 6.27
C GLU A 105 0.58 -14.79 6.72
N ILE A 106 0.15 -13.78 7.50
CA ILE A 106 -1.26 -13.64 7.87
C ILE A 106 -2.12 -13.36 6.63
N TYR A 107 -1.65 -12.50 5.72
CA TYR A 107 -2.36 -12.21 4.47
C TYR A 107 -2.58 -13.48 3.62
N LYS A 108 -1.56 -14.34 3.47
CA LYS A 108 -1.69 -15.62 2.74
C LYS A 108 -2.74 -16.53 3.38
N LYS A 109 -2.77 -16.61 4.70
CA LYS A 109 -3.78 -17.34 5.46
C LYS A 109 -5.18 -16.78 5.17
N LEU A 110 -5.37 -15.47 5.31
CA LEU A 110 -6.65 -14.80 5.05
C LEU A 110 -7.08 -14.97 3.59
N LYS A 111 -6.16 -14.86 2.65
CA LYS A 111 -6.47 -15.07 1.22
C LYS A 111 -7.06 -16.45 0.96
N ALA A 112 -6.55 -17.49 1.60
CA ALA A 112 -7.12 -18.83 1.50
C ALA A 112 -8.53 -18.92 2.14
N GLU A 113 -8.75 -18.26 3.29
CA GLU A 113 -10.02 -18.23 3.99
C GLU A 113 -11.10 -17.46 3.19
N TYR A 114 -10.73 -16.30 2.63
CA TYR A 114 -11.65 -15.43 1.90
C TYR A 114 -11.89 -15.84 0.43
N MET A 115 -11.23 -16.89 -0.07
CA MET A 115 -11.29 -17.31 -1.48
C MET A 115 -12.70 -17.57 -1.99
N THR A 116 -13.63 -17.96 -1.12
CA THR A 116 -15.05 -18.27 -1.44
C THR A 116 -16.05 -17.27 -0.84
N SER A 117 -15.59 -16.26 -0.14
CA SER A 117 -16.45 -15.34 0.63
C SER A 117 -17.07 -14.21 -0.20
N GLY A 118 -16.58 -13.98 -1.42
CA GLY A 118 -16.97 -12.83 -2.24
C GLY A 118 -16.24 -11.53 -1.91
N TYR A 119 -15.42 -11.50 -0.85
CA TYR A 119 -14.55 -10.35 -0.56
C TYR A 119 -13.34 -10.31 -1.49
N ARG A 120 -12.96 -9.11 -1.92
CA ARG A 120 -11.72 -8.89 -2.66
C ARG A 120 -10.58 -8.68 -1.65
N MET A 121 -9.51 -9.44 -1.81
CA MET A 121 -8.28 -9.17 -1.04
C MET A 121 -7.62 -7.88 -1.52
N PRO A 122 -7.16 -6.99 -0.61
CA PRO A 122 -6.38 -5.82 -1.00
C PRO A 122 -5.06 -6.24 -1.63
N ALA A 123 -4.55 -5.44 -2.57
CA ALA A 123 -3.23 -5.66 -3.15
C ALA A 123 -2.12 -5.52 -2.11
N LEU A 124 -1.01 -6.23 -2.30
CA LEU A 124 0.19 -6.09 -1.46
C LEU A 124 1.16 -5.10 -2.10
N HIS A 125 1.45 -4.00 -1.41
CA HIS A 125 2.47 -3.02 -1.77
C HIS A 125 3.64 -3.11 -0.80
N ALA A 126 4.87 -3.26 -1.32
CA ALA A 126 6.07 -3.26 -0.47
C ALA A 126 6.44 -1.82 -0.09
N SER A 127 6.45 -1.51 1.20
CA SER A 127 6.84 -0.20 1.71
C SER A 127 8.32 0.10 1.45
N THR A 128 8.71 1.38 1.43
CA THR A 128 10.13 1.80 1.46
C THR A 128 10.87 1.22 2.67
N GLN A 129 10.18 0.91 3.74
CA GLN A 129 10.73 0.30 4.95
C GLN A 129 11.28 -1.13 4.72
N THR A 130 11.00 -1.75 3.56
CA THR A 130 11.59 -3.04 3.16
C THR A 130 12.91 -2.89 2.41
N ASP A 131 13.44 -1.67 2.28
CA ASP A 131 14.72 -1.36 1.61
C ASP A 131 14.76 -1.82 0.14
N ASN A 132 13.93 -1.23 -0.70
CA ASN A 132 13.73 -1.61 -2.08
C ASN A 132 14.69 -0.88 -3.04
N ARG A 133 15.90 -1.42 -3.22
CA ARG A 133 16.99 -0.77 -3.97
C ARG A 133 17.47 -1.56 -5.18
N SER A 134 17.07 -2.82 -5.35
CA SER A 134 17.63 -3.68 -6.39
C SER A 134 16.57 -4.47 -7.14
N ALA A 135 16.90 -4.86 -8.38
CA ALA A 135 16.05 -5.72 -9.18
C ALA A 135 15.83 -7.10 -8.52
N ASP A 136 16.83 -7.65 -7.86
CA ASP A 136 16.69 -8.94 -7.15
C ASP A 136 15.69 -8.85 -5.99
N LYS A 137 15.69 -7.72 -5.25
CA LYS A 137 14.70 -7.47 -4.21
C LYS A 137 13.30 -7.37 -4.79
N VAL A 138 13.11 -6.64 -5.89
CA VAL A 138 11.82 -6.52 -6.58
C VAL A 138 11.35 -7.88 -7.09
N LYS A 139 12.25 -8.69 -7.65
CA LYS A 139 11.96 -10.06 -8.06
C LYS A 139 11.43 -10.89 -6.90
N TRP A 140 12.12 -10.88 -5.76
CA TRP A 140 11.72 -11.64 -4.58
C TRP A 140 10.35 -11.19 -4.06
N LEU A 141 10.09 -9.89 -4.00
CA LEU A 141 8.80 -9.34 -3.58
C LEU A 141 7.67 -9.80 -4.51
N LYS A 142 7.88 -9.72 -5.83
CA LYS A 142 6.94 -10.21 -6.83
C LYS A 142 6.61 -11.69 -6.63
N GLU A 143 7.63 -12.54 -6.47
CA GLU A 143 7.48 -13.98 -6.25
C GLU A 143 6.70 -14.28 -4.96
N ASN A 144 6.68 -13.35 -4.00
CA ASN A 144 5.89 -13.43 -2.79
C ASN A 144 4.50 -12.74 -2.87
N GLY A 145 4.11 -12.29 -4.06
CA GLY A 145 2.75 -11.78 -4.32
C GLY A 145 2.58 -10.29 -4.15
N PHE A 146 3.68 -9.52 -4.04
CA PHE A 146 3.60 -8.07 -4.07
C PHE A 146 3.36 -7.58 -5.51
N GLU A 147 2.39 -6.71 -5.67
CA GLU A 147 1.99 -6.15 -6.97
C GLU A 147 2.69 -4.81 -7.25
N ARG A 148 3.00 -4.06 -6.17
CA ARG A 148 3.69 -2.77 -6.24
C ARG A 148 4.86 -2.72 -5.27
N VAL A 149 5.92 -2.03 -5.67
CA VAL A 149 7.11 -1.80 -4.85
C VAL A 149 7.40 -0.31 -4.75
N VAL A 150 7.36 0.23 -3.53
CA VAL A 150 7.76 1.62 -3.25
C VAL A 150 9.28 1.67 -3.13
N LEU A 151 9.91 2.32 -4.09
CA LEU A 151 11.36 2.38 -4.20
C LEU A 151 12.00 3.27 -3.13
N ALA A 152 13.24 2.96 -2.78
CA ALA A 152 14.04 3.81 -1.92
C ALA A 152 14.28 5.17 -2.59
N ARG A 153 14.26 6.25 -1.80
CA ARG A 153 14.37 7.63 -2.30
C ARG A 153 15.74 7.99 -2.82
N GLU A 154 16.76 7.23 -2.45
CA GLU A 154 18.16 7.45 -2.82
C GLU A 154 18.51 6.96 -4.24
N LEU A 155 17.59 6.22 -4.88
CA LEU A 155 17.83 5.70 -6.21
C LEU A 155 17.83 6.81 -7.26
N SER A 156 18.82 6.75 -8.15
CA SER A 156 18.86 7.58 -9.36
C SER A 156 17.80 7.13 -10.38
N LEU A 157 17.47 8.00 -11.32
CA LEU A 157 16.55 7.65 -12.41
C LEU A 157 17.08 6.48 -13.26
N GLU A 158 18.40 6.35 -13.41
CA GLU A 158 19.01 5.24 -14.14
C GLU A 158 18.80 3.91 -13.40
N GLU A 159 18.99 3.86 -12.09
CA GLU A 159 18.74 2.68 -11.26
C GLU A 159 17.26 2.29 -11.30
N ILE A 160 16.35 3.26 -11.20
CA ILE A 160 14.91 3.03 -11.34
C ILE A 160 14.56 2.44 -12.73
N ALA A 161 15.15 3.01 -13.79
CA ALA A 161 14.94 2.51 -15.15
C ALA A 161 15.46 1.07 -15.32
N ASN A 162 16.62 0.74 -14.72
CA ASN A 162 17.17 -0.60 -14.75
C ASN A 162 16.29 -1.61 -14.00
N ILE A 163 15.76 -1.25 -12.84
CA ILE A 163 14.80 -2.08 -12.08
C ILE A 163 13.54 -2.31 -12.93
N HIS A 164 12.97 -1.24 -13.49
CA HIS A 164 11.78 -1.36 -14.34
C HIS A 164 12.02 -2.24 -15.58
N LYS A 165 13.18 -2.11 -16.22
CA LYS A 165 13.54 -2.93 -17.38
C LYS A 165 13.66 -4.43 -17.03
N ALA A 166 14.16 -4.74 -15.84
CA ALA A 166 14.27 -6.11 -15.35
C ALA A 166 12.90 -6.71 -14.99
N HIS A 167 11.97 -5.90 -14.47
CA HIS A 167 10.65 -6.34 -14.01
C HIS A 167 9.55 -5.39 -14.51
N PRO A 168 9.24 -5.38 -15.83
CA PRO A 168 8.29 -4.43 -16.43
C PRO A 168 6.83 -4.67 -16.03
N ASP A 169 6.54 -5.80 -15.43
CA ASP A 169 5.23 -6.25 -14.96
C ASP A 169 4.98 -5.98 -13.47
N VAL A 170 5.96 -5.41 -12.75
CA VAL A 170 5.79 -4.94 -11.38
C VAL A 170 5.53 -3.44 -11.40
N GLU A 171 4.53 -2.99 -10.65
CA GLU A 171 4.30 -1.57 -10.47
C GLU A 171 5.39 -0.98 -9.56
N LEU A 172 6.01 0.11 -10.03
CA LEU A 172 6.99 0.85 -9.24
C LEU A 172 6.39 2.17 -8.79
N GLU A 173 6.57 2.47 -7.52
CA GLU A 173 6.18 3.75 -6.92
C GLU A 173 7.43 4.51 -6.49
N ALA A 174 7.49 5.80 -6.81
CA ALA A 174 8.58 6.68 -6.45
C ALA A 174 8.07 7.99 -5.86
N PHE A 175 8.74 8.47 -4.80
CA PHE A 175 8.43 9.78 -4.24
C PHE A 175 8.92 10.90 -5.17
N VAL A 176 8.02 11.82 -5.49
CA VAL A 176 8.32 13.02 -6.28
C VAL A 176 8.31 14.29 -5.44
N HIS A 177 7.83 14.22 -4.20
CA HIS A 177 7.80 15.30 -3.24
C HIS A 177 7.99 14.76 -1.80
N GLY A 178 8.72 15.48 -0.97
CA GLY A 178 8.95 15.15 0.43
C GLY A 178 10.43 15.20 0.82
N ALA A 179 10.69 15.10 2.13
CA ALA A 179 12.06 15.04 2.64
C ALA A 179 12.68 13.65 2.42
N LEU A 180 14.01 13.61 2.30
CA LEU A 180 14.77 12.38 2.46
C LEU A 180 14.58 11.84 3.89
N CYS A 181 14.46 10.54 4.04
CA CYS A 181 14.37 9.88 5.34
C CYS A 181 15.74 9.59 5.89
#